data_7d9fbdc7dc365ca5da4435577d175d9d
#
_entry.id   7d9fbdc7dc365ca5da4435577d175d9d
#
_cell.length_a   1.000
_cell.length_b   1.000
_cell.length_c   1.000
_cell.angle_alpha   90.00
_cell.angle_beta   90.00
_cell.angle_gamma   90.00
#
_symmetry.space_group_name_H-M   'P 1'
#
loop_
_entity.id
_entity.type
_entity.pdbx_description
1 polymer ?
#
loop_
_entity_poly.entity_id
_entity_poly.type
_entity_poly.pdbx_seq_one_letter_code
_entity_poly.pdbx_strand_id
1 'polypeptide(L)'
;MGITQTKDSITCTFLNTDHKTISAVLKPDPKAKLRKAPSSTELRAFKGKGIYGQIYDKEQNLIYVYYRSCQQDKKYPFSTFTRELLDTIANRHPQKLIIDLRYNGGGNSSIMDPLIDSLQNGYLSHEHKLYVLIGKQTFSSALLNAMSLKKQCQAILVGEATAGSVNHYGEVRKFELPYSQAIVTYSTKYFETWKGHDGALIPDKTIPASVEDFKRGRDSVLEYIYRQ
;
A
#
# COMPACT_ATOMS: atom_id res chain seq x y z
N MET A 1 -10.11 6.72 -29.50
CA MET A 1 -8.82 6.55 -30.22
C MET A 1 -8.20 5.24 -29.77
N GLY A 2 -7.82 4.38 -30.71
CA GLY A 2 -7.13 3.14 -30.39
C GLY A 2 -5.67 3.41 -30.04
N ILE A 3 -5.15 2.69 -29.06
CA ILE A 3 -3.72 2.76 -28.67
C ILE A 3 -2.83 2.05 -29.72
N THR A 4 -3.43 1.26 -30.61
CA THR A 4 -2.75 0.48 -31.62
C THR A 4 -3.29 0.78 -33.03
N GLN A 5 -2.40 0.69 -34.03
CA GLN A 5 -2.79 0.84 -35.43
C GLN A 5 -3.48 -0.40 -35.99
N THR A 6 -3.34 -1.54 -35.35
CA THR A 6 -3.93 -2.83 -35.74
C THR A 6 -4.63 -3.48 -34.56
N LYS A 7 -5.66 -4.30 -34.84
CA LYS A 7 -6.35 -5.10 -33.80
C LYS A 7 -5.55 -6.35 -33.40
N ASP A 8 -4.53 -6.71 -34.16
CA ASP A 8 -3.89 -8.03 -34.09
C ASP A 8 -2.55 -8.01 -33.35
N SER A 9 -2.03 -6.82 -33.03
CA SER A 9 -0.77 -6.73 -32.28
C SER A 9 -0.59 -5.38 -31.61
N ILE A 10 0.21 -5.37 -30.55
CA ILE A 10 0.69 -4.17 -29.88
C ILE A 10 2.21 -4.25 -29.71
N THR A 11 2.92 -3.21 -30.06
CA THR A 11 4.35 -3.09 -29.76
C THR A 11 4.50 -2.39 -28.41
N CYS A 12 5.13 -3.07 -27.47
CA CYS A 12 5.46 -2.53 -26.16
C CYS A 12 6.97 -2.33 -26.05
N THR A 13 7.36 -1.19 -25.49
CA THR A 13 8.76 -0.88 -25.23
C THR A 13 9.00 -0.90 -23.72
N PHE A 14 9.99 -1.64 -23.29
CA PHE A 14 10.33 -1.84 -21.88
C PHE A 14 11.78 -1.42 -21.63
N LEU A 15 12.07 -0.98 -20.42
CA LEU A 15 13.43 -0.90 -19.89
C LEU A 15 13.75 -2.22 -19.18
N ASN A 16 14.87 -2.86 -19.55
CA ASN A 16 15.34 -4.03 -18.83
C ASN A 16 16.15 -3.63 -17.57
N THR A 17 16.63 -4.60 -16.82
CA THR A 17 17.44 -4.39 -15.61
C THR A 17 18.78 -3.67 -15.86
N ASP A 18 19.29 -3.69 -17.09
CA ASP A 18 20.52 -3.00 -17.50
C ASP A 18 20.24 -1.60 -18.05
N HIS A 19 19.02 -1.07 -17.85
CA HIS A 19 18.52 0.19 -18.39
C HIS A 19 18.54 0.29 -19.92
N LYS A 20 18.55 -0.86 -20.61
CA LYS A 20 18.46 -0.91 -22.07
C LYS A 20 17.00 -1.04 -22.49
N THR A 21 16.65 -0.30 -23.53
CA THR A 21 15.33 -0.37 -24.14
C THR A 21 15.22 -1.65 -24.96
N ILE A 22 14.18 -2.43 -24.70
CA ILE A 22 13.76 -3.60 -25.49
C ILE A 22 12.35 -3.42 -25.99
N SER A 23 12.08 -3.79 -27.22
CA SER A 23 10.75 -3.76 -27.82
C SER A 23 10.25 -5.18 -28.07
N ALA A 24 9.00 -5.43 -27.72
CA ALA A 24 8.33 -6.69 -27.96
C ALA A 24 6.98 -6.47 -28.66
N VAL A 25 6.71 -7.28 -29.67
CA VAL A 25 5.39 -7.30 -30.32
C VAL A 25 4.53 -8.37 -29.65
N LEU A 26 3.47 -7.94 -29.00
CA LEU A 26 2.50 -8.82 -28.38
C LEU A 26 1.34 -9.06 -29.33
N LYS A 27 0.96 -10.31 -29.52
CA LYS A 27 -0.20 -10.72 -30.33
C LYS A 27 -1.21 -11.43 -29.44
N PRO A 28 -2.53 -11.27 -29.67
CA PRO A 28 -3.53 -12.04 -28.98
C PRO A 28 -3.33 -13.54 -29.27
N ASP A 29 -3.30 -14.34 -28.23
CA ASP A 29 -3.35 -15.78 -28.34
C ASP A 29 -4.59 -16.28 -27.57
N PRO A 30 -5.67 -16.67 -28.30
CA PRO A 30 -6.90 -17.15 -27.67
C PRO A 30 -6.70 -18.46 -26.88
N LYS A 31 -5.60 -19.17 -27.09
CA LYS A 31 -5.25 -20.39 -26.36
C LYS A 31 -4.26 -20.12 -25.19
N ALA A 32 -3.77 -18.89 -25.06
CA ALA A 32 -2.84 -18.56 -24.00
C ALA A 32 -3.51 -18.69 -22.62
N LYS A 33 -2.98 -19.56 -21.79
CA LYS A 33 -3.31 -19.61 -20.37
C LYS A 33 -2.49 -18.52 -19.68
N LEU A 34 -3.17 -17.59 -19.01
CA LEU A 34 -2.51 -16.60 -18.14
C LEU A 34 -1.69 -17.38 -17.09
N ARG A 35 -0.37 -17.31 -17.20
CA ARG A 35 0.52 -17.76 -16.15
C ARG A 35 0.53 -16.67 -15.08
N LYS A 36 0.14 -17.02 -13.86
CA LYS A 36 0.42 -16.14 -12.72
C LYS A 36 1.94 -15.98 -12.63
N ALA A 37 2.40 -14.75 -12.57
CA ALA A 37 3.79 -14.49 -12.20
C ALA A 37 4.07 -15.24 -10.89
N PRO A 38 5.28 -15.81 -10.70
CA PRO A 38 5.64 -16.38 -9.41
C PRO A 38 5.44 -15.28 -8.37
N SER A 39 4.47 -15.47 -7.47
CA SER A 39 4.34 -14.58 -6.33
C SER A 39 5.57 -14.84 -5.46
N SER A 40 6.34 -13.82 -5.17
CA SER A 40 7.35 -13.93 -4.12
C SER A 40 6.61 -14.07 -2.78
N THR A 41 6.23 -15.31 -2.46
CA THR A 41 5.59 -15.65 -1.17
C THR A 41 6.52 -15.41 0.01
N GLU A 42 7.77 -15.09 -0.25
CA GLU A 42 8.78 -14.82 0.77
C GLU A 42 8.71 -13.39 1.32
N LEU A 43 8.22 -12.43 0.53
CA LEU A 43 8.04 -11.06 1.02
C LEU A 43 7.00 -11.02 2.15
N ARG A 44 7.33 -10.37 3.27
CA ARG A 44 6.43 -10.23 4.43
C ARG A 44 5.09 -9.59 4.05
N ALA A 45 5.08 -8.69 3.07
CA ALA A 45 3.86 -8.07 2.56
C ALA A 45 2.80 -9.07 2.09
N PHE A 46 3.21 -10.28 1.66
CA PHE A 46 2.32 -11.34 1.19
C PHE A 46 2.14 -12.49 2.18
N LYS A 47 2.89 -12.50 3.29
CA LYS A 47 2.68 -13.43 4.39
C LYS A 47 1.43 -13.03 5.19
N GLY A 48 0.78 -14.01 5.79
CA GLY A 48 -0.43 -13.82 6.56
C GLY A 48 -1.71 -13.95 5.74
N LYS A 49 -2.80 -14.24 6.44
CA LYS A 49 -4.14 -14.43 5.87
C LYS A 49 -4.99 -13.19 6.13
N GLY A 50 -5.97 -12.94 5.23
CA GLY A 50 -6.89 -11.82 5.39
C GLY A 50 -6.34 -10.48 4.89
N ILE A 51 -7.07 -9.43 5.20
CA ILE A 51 -6.80 -8.07 4.71
C ILE A 51 -5.92 -7.25 5.66
N TYR A 52 -5.78 -7.66 6.91
CA TYR A 52 -4.87 -7.10 7.89
C TYR A 52 -4.43 -8.16 8.91
N GLY A 53 -3.31 -7.90 9.57
CA GLY A 53 -2.77 -8.73 10.62
C GLY A 53 -1.38 -8.28 11.04
N GLN A 54 -0.79 -8.97 12.01
CA GLN A 54 0.51 -8.65 12.57
C GLN A 54 1.45 -9.85 12.57
N ILE A 55 2.75 -9.57 12.53
CA ILE A 55 3.85 -10.53 12.68
C ILE A 55 4.85 -9.93 13.65
N TYR A 56 5.08 -10.58 14.78
CA TYR A 56 6.16 -10.19 15.70
C TYR A 56 7.48 -10.84 15.26
N ASP A 57 8.48 -10.03 15.03
CA ASP A 57 9.84 -10.46 14.74
C ASP A 57 10.68 -10.28 16.00
N LYS A 58 10.99 -11.40 16.65
CA LYS A 58 11.75 -11.40 17.90
C LYS A 58 13.21 -10.97 17.69
N GLU A 59 13.81 -11.35 16.57
CA GLU A 59 15.23 -11.06 16.28
C GLU A 59 15.45 -9.56 16.05
N GLN A 60 14.50 -8.94 15.39
CA GLN A 60 14.53 -7.50 15.09
C GLN A 60 13.82 -6.65 16.14
N ASN A 61 13.22 -7.27 17.15
CA ASN A 61 12.35 -6.65 18.15
C ASN A 61 11.36 -5.66 17.54
N LEU A 62 10.60 -6.11 16.53
CA LEU A 62 9.63 -5.31 15.82
C LEU A 62 8.30 -6.03 15.62
N ILE A 63 7.24 -5.25 15.47
CA ILE A 63 5.95 -5.72 14.96
C ILE A 63 5.76 -5.20 13.55
N TYR A 64 5.48 -6.11 12.62
CA TYR A 64 5.09 -5.78 11.26
C TYR A 64 3.59 -6.01 11.09
N VAL A 65 2.87 -4.93 10.76
CA VAL A 65 1.44 -4.92 10.45
C VAL A 65 1.27 -4.81 8.95
N TYR A 66 0.60 -5.79 8.33
CA TYR A 66 0.11 -5.64 6.97
C TYR A 66 -1.35 -5.14 7.00
N TYR A 67 -1.64 -4.13 6.20
CA TYR A 67 -2.99 -3.56 6.06
C TYR A 67 -3.30 -3.35 4.57
N ARG A 68 -3.91 -4.36 3.94
CA ARG A 68 -4.05 -4.47 2.48
C ARG A 68 -5.30 -3.79 1.93
N SER A 69 -6.28 -3.49 2.78
CA SER A 69 -7.50 -2.81 2.39
C SER A 69 -8.13 -2.12 3.60
N CYS A 70 -8.67 -0.92 3.40
CA CYS A 70 -9.44 -0.19 4.39
C CYS A 70 -10.89 -0.72 4.43
N GLN A 71 -11.05 -2.00 4.73
CA GLN A 71 -12.33 -2.69 4.84
C GLN A 71 -12.42 -3.46 6.16
N GLN A 72 -13.65 -3.71 6.60
CA GLN A 72 -13.90 -4.59 7.75
C GLN A 72 -13.93 -6.05 7.29
N ASP A 73 -13.20 -6.89 8.00
CA ASP A 73 -13.42 -8.33 7.93
C ASP A 73 -14.53 -8.71 8.91
N LYS A 74 -15.61 -9.32 8.40
CA LYS A 74 -16.76 -9.71 9.25
C LYS A 74 -16.41 -10.77 10.27
N LYS A 75 -15.43 -11.63 9.99
CA LYS A 75 -14.98 -12.71 10.88
C LYS A 75 -13.92 -12.26 11.88
N TYR A 76 -13.19 -11.21 11.54
CA TYR A 76 -12.11 -10.65 12.33
C TYR A 76 -12.15 -9.11 12.27
N PRO A 77 -13.06 -8.44 13.03
CA PRO A 77 -13.22 -6.99 12.99
C PRO A 77 -11.92 -6.25 13.31
N PHE A 78 -11.72 -5.09 12.68
CA PHE A 78 -10.50 -4.29 12.88
C PHE A 78 -10.33 -3.83 14.34
N SER A 79 -11.41 -3.63 15.07
CA SER A 79 -11.38 -3.33 16.52
C SER A 79 -10.80 -4.49 17.35
N THR A 80 -11.09 -5.73 16.98
CA THR A 80 -10.48 -6.92 17.60
C THR A 80 -8.98 -6.97 17.28
N PHE A 81 -8.62 -6.77 16.01
CA PHE A 81 -7.22 -6.68 15.59
C PHE A 81 -6.46 -5.57 16.34
N THR A 82 -7.05 -4.37 16.47
CA THR A 82 -6.44 -3.24 17.18
C THR A 82 -6.14 -3.59 18.63
N ARG A 83 -7.10 -4.20 19.35
CA ARG A 83 -6.89 -4.63 20.73
C ARG A 83 -5.73 -5.63 20.84
N GLU A 84 -5.73 -6.66 19.99
CA GLU A 84 -4.66 -7.68 19.99
C GLU A 84 -3.30 -7.09 19.63
N LEU A 85 -3.25 -6.10 18.73
CA LEU A 85 -2.01 -5.39 18.40
C LEU A 85 -1.51 -4.59 19.60
N LEU A 86 -2.38 -3.86 20.29
CA LEU A 86 -2.02 -3.08 21.47
C LEU A 86 -1.58 -4.00 22.63
N ASP A 87 -2.25 -5.13 22.84
CA ASP A 87 -1.83 -6.15 23.79
C ASP A 87 -0.44 -6.72 23.46
N THR A 88 -0.18 -6.96 22.15
CA THR A 88 1.14 -7.42 21.70
C THR A 88 2.21 -6.36 21.94
N ILE A 89 1.93 -5.10 21.67
CA ILE A 89 2.82 -3.97 21.95
C ILE A 89 3.14 -3.90 23.44
N ALA A 90 2.10 -3.96 24.30
CA ALA A 90 2.25 -3.89 25.75
C ALA A 90 3.05 -5.06 26.34
N ASN A 91 2.91 -6.26 25.77
CA ASN A 91 3.60 -7.47 26.27
C ASN A 91 5.01 -7.68 25.70
N ARG A 92 5.29 -7.17 24.49
CA ARG A 92 6.55 -7.42 23.77
C ARG A 92 7.50 -6.25 23.79
N HIS A 93 7.01 -5.04 24.07
CA HIS A 93 7.79 -3.80 24.07
C HIS A 93 8.68 -3.67 22.80
N PRO A 94 8.08 -3.73 21.58
CA PRO A 94 8.86 -3.69 20.36
C PRO A 94 9.50 -2.32 20.21
N GLN A 95 10.76 -2.27 19.74
CA GLN A 95 11.44 -1.03 19.43
C GLN A 95 10.89 -0.36 18.16
N LYS A 96 10.33 -1.16 17.25
CA LYS A 96 9.81 -0.67 15.97
C LYS A 96 8.42 -1.24 15.70
N LEU A 97 7.51 -0.38 15.28
CA LEU A 97 6.23 -0.75 14.70
C LEU A 97 6.23 -0.36 13.23
N ILE A 98 5.91 -1.29 12.36
CA ILE A 98 5.81 -1.08 10.91
C ILE A 98 4.35 -1.27 10.51
N ILE A 99 3.75 -0.30 9.83
CA ILE A 99 2.43 -0.41 9.21
C ILE A 99 2.62 -0.37 7.69
N ASP A 100 2.38 -1.49 7.02
CA ASP A 100 2.57 -1.60 5.57
C ASP A 100 1.28 -1.30 4.79
N LEU A 101 1.27 -0.16 4.11
CA LEU A 101 0.19 0.32 3.24
C LEU A 101 0.55 0.23 1.75
N ARG A 102 1.70 -0.34 1.38
CA ARG A 102 2.19 -0.34 -0.01
C ARG A 102 1.22 -0.96 -1.01
N TYR A 103 0.41 -1.91 -0.56
CA TYR A 103 -0.54 -2.66 -1.41
C TYR A 103 -2.01 -2.36 -1.05
N ASN A 104 -2.28 -1.22 -0.42
CA ASN A 104 -3.61 -0.84 0.02
C ASN A 104 -4.22 0.23 -0.91
N GLY A 105 -5.21 -0.15 -1.68
CA GLY A 105 -5.92 0.74 -2.61
C GLY A 105 -7.01 1.61 -1.98
N GLY A 106 -7.21 1.52 -0.65
CA GLY A 106 -8.20 2.32 0.07
C GLY A 106 -9.44 1.55 0.53
N GLY A 107 -10.54 2.27 0.70
CA GLY A 107 -11.82 1.81 1.25
C GLY A 107 -12.43 2.87 2.17
N ASN A 108 -12.59 2.57 3.46
CA ASN A 108 -13.04 3.51 4.49
C ASN A 108 -11.89 3.85 5.45
N SER A 109 -11.42 5.10 5.44
CA SER A 109 -10.29 5.53 6.27
C SER A 109 -10.57 5.47 7.76
N SER A 110 -11.84 5.71 8.19
CA SER A 110 -12.20 5.76 9.60
C SER A 110 -12.07 4.42 10.34
N ILE A 111 -11.89 3.32 9.61
CA ILE A 111 -11.63 2.01 10.23
C ILE A 111 -10.33 2.04 11.06
N MET A 112 -9.33 2.82 10.64
CA MET A 112 -8.04 2.92 11.34
C MET A 112 -8.04 3.95 12.48
N ASP A 113 -9.02 4.85 12.57
CA ASP A 113 -9.03 5.93 13.55
C ASP A 113 -8.77 5.44 15.00
N PRO A 114 -9.42 4.35 15.51
CA PRO A 114 -9.15 3.89 16.87
C PRO A 114 -7.71 3.43 17.11
N LEU A 115 -7.04 2.90 16.08
CA LEU A 115 -5.63 2.54 16.18
C LEU A 115 -4.75 3.80 16.19
N ILE A 116 -5.04 4.77 15.33
CA ILE A 116 -4.31 6.05 15.27
C ILE A 116 -4.40 6.77 16.61
N ASP A 117 -5.60 6.88 17.19
CA ASP A 117 -5.84 7.50 18.49
C ASP A 117 -5.06 6.79 19.60
N SER A 118 -5.02 5.46 19.60
CA SER A 118 -4.27 4.67 20.58
C SER A 118 -2.77 4.86 20.44
N LEU A 119 -2.26 4.89 19.22
CA LEU A 119 -0.83 5.11 18.96
C LEU A 119 -0.39 6.53 19.33
N GLN A 120 -1.21 7.53 19.04
CA GLN A 120 -0.95 8.91 19.39
C GLN A 120 -0.79 9.11 20.90
N ASN A 121 -1.63 8.44 21.70
CA ASN A 121 -1.72 8.66 23.14
C ASN A 121 -0.87 7.69 23.99
N GLY A 122 -0.38 6.58 23.43
CA GLY A 122 0.21 5.51 24.24
C GLY A 122 1.52 4.90 23.76
N TYR A 123 1.83 4.98 22.47
CA TYR A 123 2.99 4.26 21.92
C TYR A 123 4.21 5.16 21.68
N LEU A 124 4.00 6.45 21.47
CA LEU A 124 5.06 7.38 21.09
C LEU A 124 5.86 7.84 22.31
N SER A 125 6.77 7.00 22.77
CA SER A 125 7.90 7.41 23.58
C SER A 125 9.11 7.69 22.68
N HIS A 126 10.09 8.46 23.15
CA HIS A 126 11.33 8.77 22.42
C HIS A 126 12.15 7.52 22.02
N GLU A 127 11.81 6.36 22.56
CA GLU A 127 12.52 5.09 22.37
C GLU A 127 11.90 4.20 21.27
N HIS A 128 10.66 4.50 20.83
CA HIS A 128 9.95 3.65 19.87
C HIS A 128 9.75 4.38 18.54
N LYS A 129 9.98 3.67 17.44
CA LYS A 129 9.84 4.22 16.10
C LYS A 129 8.65 3.60 15.36
N LEU A 130 7.78 4.46 14.84
CA LEU A 130 6.69 4.06 13.95
C LEU A 130 7.10 4.32 12.51
N TYR A 131 7.12 3.27 11.71
CA TYR A 131 7.34 3.34 10.26
C TYR A 131 6.05 3.03 9.52
N VAL A 132 5.76 3.80 8.48
CA VAL A 132 4.65 3.53 7.58
C VAL A 132 5.21 3.33 6.17
N LEU A 133 4.97 2.14 5.61
CA LEU A 133 5.43 1.82 4.27
C LEU A 133 4.39 2.28 3.26
N ILE A 134 4.80 3.11 2.32
CA ILE A 134 3.96 3.60 1.21
C ILE A 134 4.57 3.24 -0.13
N GLY A 135 3.75 3.22 -1.17
CA GLY A 135 4.18 2.93 -2.52
C GLY A 135 3.13 3.28 -3.57
N LYS A 136 3.38 2.94 -4.80
CA LYS A 136 2.52 3.31 -5.96
C LYS A 136 1.07 2.82 -5.85
N GLN A 137 0.81 1.77 -5.07
CA GLN A 137 -0.56 1.28 -4.86
C GLN A 137 -1.22 1.83 -3.59
N THR A 138 -0.50 2.59 -2.75
CA THR A 138 -1.11 3.32 -1.63
C THR A 138 -2.02 4.39 -2.18
N PHE A 139 -3.34 4.23 -2.02
CA PHE A 139 -4.30 5.09 -2.68
C PHE A 139 -5.54 5.38 -1.81
N SER A 140 -6.22 6.51 -2.09
CA SER A 140 -7.48 6.89 -1.46
C SER A 140 -7.40 6.84 0.07
N SER A 141 -8.28 6.11 0.76
CA SER A 141 -8.30 6.00 2.23
C SER A 141 -6.99 5.53 2.85
N ALA A 142 -6.19 4.70 2.15
CA ALA A 142 -4.88 4.29 2.64
C ALA A 142 -3.89 5.47 2.66
N LEU A 143 -3.99 6.37 1.68
CA LEU A 143 -3.20 7.60 1.64
C LEU A 143 -3.62 8.54 2.79
N LEU A 144 -4.93 8.67 3.06
CA LEU A 144 -5.43 9.43 4.21
C LEU A 144 -4.90 8.87 5.54
N ASN A 145 -4.92 7.54 5.71
CA ASN A 145 -4.37 6.87 6.89
C ASN A 145 -2.85 7.11 7.03
N ALA A 146 -2.07 7.02 5.93
CA ALA A 146 -0.63 7.30 5.95
C ALA A 146 -0.36 8.75 6.42
N MET A 147 -1.15 9.71 5.93
CA MET A 147 -1.03 11.11 6.34
C MET A 147 -1.42 11.33 7.80
N SER A 148 -2.48 10.69 8.28
CA SER A 148 -2.89 10.77 9.69
C SER A 148 -1.81 10.19 10.60
N LEU A 149 -1.27 9.02 10.28
CA LEU A 149 -0.16 8.41 11.02
C LEU A 149 1.08 9.32 11.03
N LYS A 150 1.42 9.96 9.90
CA LYS A 150 2.53 10.91 9.83
C LYS A 150 2.28 12.13 10.71
N LYS A 151 1.10 12.76 10.61
CA LYS A 151 0.80 14.01 11.29
C LYS A 151 0.53 13.85 12.79
N GLN A 152 -0.18 12.79 13.16
CA GLN A 152 -0.66 12.59 14.54
C GLN A 152 0.26 11.68 15.34
N CYS A 153 0.87 10.67 14.68
CA CYS A 153 1.72 9.70 15.34
C CYS A 153 3.20 9.85 15.01
N GLN A 154 3.61 10.95 14.36
CA GLN A 154 5.01 11.22 13.98
C GLN A 154 5.66 10.06 13.20
N ALA A 155 4.87 9.31 12.44
CA ALA A 155 5.35 8.17 11.68
C ALA A 155 6.35 8.58 10.59
N ILE A 156 7.39 7.77 10.42
CA ILE A 156 8.39 7.93 9.36
C ILE A 156 7.86 7.18 8.13
N LEU A 157 7.59 7.90 7.06
CA LEU A 157 7.16 7.30 5.79
C LEU A 157 8.37 6.77 5.02
N VAL A 158 8.31 5.50 4.60
CA VAL A 158 9.40 4.83 3.88
C VAL A 158 8.85 4.11 2.66
N GLY A 159 9.59 4.12 1.54
CA GLY A 159 9.23 3.41 0.33
C GLY A 159 9.22 4.29 -0.92
N GLU A 160 8.16 4.24 -1.72
CA GLU A 160 8.02 5.03 -2.95
C GLU A 160 6.89 6.05 -2.82
N ALA A 161 6.97 7.13 -3.62
CA ALA A 161 5.87 8.07 -3.76
C ALA A 161 4.58 7.36 -4.20
N THR A 162 3.45 7.82 -3.67
CA THR A 162 2.13 7.28 -4.06
C THR A 162 1.79 7.66 -5.50
N ALA A 163 1.00 6.83 -6.19
CA ALA A 163 0.51 7.21 -7.52
C ALA A 163 -0.63 8.24 -7.46
N GLY A 164 -1.35 8.30 -6.33
CA GLY A 164 -2.43 9.26 -6.12
C GLY A 164 -1.95 10.54 -5.44
N SER A 165 -2.69 11.63 -5.67
CA SER A 165 -2.48 12.91 -5.01
C SER A 165 -3.02 12.90 -3.58
N VAL A 166 -2.35 13.66 -2.69
CA VAL A 166 -2.80 13.88 -1.30
C VAL A 166 -4.15 14.58 -1.26
N ASN A 167 -4.39 15.49 -2.21
CA ASN A 167 -5.70 16.09 -2.44
C ASN A 167 -6.31 15.42 -3.66
N HIS A 168 -7.50 14.85 -3.52
CA HIS A 168 -8.08 14.05 -4.59
C HIS A 168 -9.62 14.00 -4.49
N TYR A 169 -10.24 13.71 -5.63
CA TYR A 169 -11.66 13.40 -5.69
C TYR A 169 -11.91 11.94 -5.29
N GLY A 170 -12.94 11.71 -4.48
CA GLY A 170 -13.36 10.39 -4.00
C GLY A 170 -14.87 10.28 -3.84
N GLU A 171 -15.33 9.36 -3.00
CA GLU A 171 -16.75 8.98 -2.88
C GLU A 171 -17.36 8.64 -4.23
N VAL A 172 -16.88 7.52 -4.78
CA VAL A 172 -17.24 7.09 -6.14
C VAL A 172 -18.69 6.61 -6.18
N ARG A 173 -19.48 7.18 -7.08
CA ARG A 173 -20.79 6.70 -7.48
C ARG A 173 -20.72 6.12 -8.88
N LYS A 174 -21.75 5.36 -9.23
CA LYS A 174 -21.86 4.73 -10.54
C LYS A 174 -23.27 4.89 -11.10
N PHE A 175 -23.36 4.98 -12.42
CA PHE A 175 -24.58 4.79 -13.16
C PHE A 175 -24.32 3.97 -14.42
N GLU A 176 -25.34 3.36 -14.96
CA GLU A 176 -25.27 2.56 -16.17
C GLU A 176 -25.84 3.36 -17.35
N LEU A 177 -25.10 3.36 -18.47
CA LEU A 177 -25.56 3.98 -19.70
C LEU A 177 -26.69 3.15 -20.31
N PRO A 178 -27.87 3.73 -20.59
CA PRO A 178 -29.07 2.95 -20.95
C PRO A 178 -28.92 2.16 -22.26
N TYR A 179 -28.12 2.63 -23.21
CA TYR A 179 -27.94 1.96 -24.50
C TYR A 179 -26.82 0.90 -24.48
N SER A 180 -25.64 1.26 -24.00
CA SER A 180 -24.48 0.37 -24.03
C SER A 180 -24.33 -0.51 -22.78
N GLN A 181 -25.13 -0.25 -21.75
CA GLN A 181 -25.04 -0.88 -20.42
C GLN A 181 -23.64 -0.71 -19.78
N ALA A 182 -22.82 0.19 -20.30
CA ALA A 182 -21.53 0.51 -19.75
C ALA A 182 -21.69 1.23 -18.42
N ILE A 183 -20.95 0.75 -17.41
CA ILE A 183 -20.94 1.39 -16.08
C ILE A 183 -19.97 2.57 -16.12
N VAL A 184 -20.50 3.76 -15.81
CA VAL A 184 -19.72 4.99 -15.64
C VAL A 184 -19.57 5.25 -14.15
N THR A 185 -18.34 5.47 -13.72
CA THR A 185 -18.03 5.86 -12.33
C THR A 185 -17.58 7.32 -12.28
N TYR A 186 -18.01 8.04 -11.23
CA TYR A 186 -17.63 9.43 -11.01
C TYR A 186 -17.48 9.72 -9.53
N SER A 187 -16.57 10.62 -9.19
CA SER A 187 -16.33 11.04 -7.80
C SER A 187 -17.25 12.20 -7.45
N THR A 188 -17.76 12.20 -6.21
CA THR A 188 -18.73 13.20 -5.73
C THR A 188 -18.18 14.15 -4.68
N LYS A 189 -16.98 13.86 -4.12
CA LYS A 189 -16.38 14.64 -3.03
C LYS A 189 -14.91 14.90 -3.31
N TYR A 190 -14.48 16.14 -3.06
CA TYR A 190 -13.08 16.50 -3.03
C TYR A 190 -12.55 16.42 -1.60
N PHE A 191 -11.45 15.71 -1.41
CA PHE A 191 -10.73 15.61 -0.14
C PHE A 191 -9.50 16.50 -0.19
N GLU A 192 -9.53 17.60 0.55
CA GLU A 192 -8.39 18.48 0.75
C GLU A 192 -7.70 18.11 2.07
N THR A 193 -6.75 17.18 1.99
CA THR A 193 -6.04 16.65 3.15
C THR A 193 -4.82 17.49 3.51
N TRP A 194 -4.25 18.15 2.52
CA TRP A 194 -3.09 19.01 2.68
C TRP A 194 -3.23 20.27 1.84
N LYS A 195 -3.73 21.33 2.46
CA LYS A 195 -3.97 22.62 1.78
C LYS A 195 -2.69 23.15 1.14
N GLY A 196 -2.79 23.53 -0.13
CA GLY A 196 -1.68 24.10 -0.90
C GLY A 196 -0.63 23.07 -1.36
N HIS A 197 -0.87 21.78 -1.19
CA HIS A 197 0.00 20.73 -1.70
C HIS A 197 -0.71 19.94 -2.79
N ASP A 198 -0.09 19.87 -3.97
CA ASP A 198 -0.56 19.06 -5.08
C ASP A 198 0.40 17.91 -5.35
N GLY A 199 -0.15 16.77 -5.78
CA GLY A 199 0.63 15.62 -6.18
C GLY A 199 0.73 14.52 -5.14
N ALA A 200 1.68 13.63 -5.37
CA ALA A 200 1.87 12.41 -4.59
C ALA A 200 2.33 12.69 -3.14
N LEU A 201 1.98 11.76 -2.24
CA LEU A 201 2.62 11.70 -0.93
C LEU A 201 4.04 11.15 -1.10
N ILE A 202 5.02 12.00 -0.78
CA ILE A 202 6.43 11.62 -0.87
C ILE A 202 6.88 11.05 0.48
N PRO A 203 7.57 9.88 0.50
CA PRO A 203 8.09 9.32 1.73
C PRO A 203 9.27 10.14 2.26
N ASP A 204 9.50 10.10 3.58
CA ASP A 204 10.66 10.72 4.23
C ASP A 204 11.97 10.03 3.80
N LYS A 205 11.88 8.73 3.51
CA LYS A 205 12.97 7.94 2.94
C LYS A 205 12.50 7.20 1.69
N THR A 206 12.96 7.65 0.53
CA THR A 206 12.68 6.97 -0.73
C THR A 206 13.57 5.74 -0.90
N ILE A 207 12.93 4.59 -1.12
CA ILE A 207 13.58 3.32 -1.44
C ILE A 207 12.81 2.71 -2.61
N PRO A 208 13.37 2.79 -3.83
CA PRO A 208 12.68 2.29 -5.02
C PRO A 208 12.59 0.77 -5.00
N ALA A 209 11.48 0.25 -5.52
CA ALA A 209 11.35 -1.19 -5.74
C ALA A 209 12.32 -1.65 -6.81
N SER A 210 13.01 -2.76 -6.56
CA SER A 210 13.97 -3.38 -7.47
C SER A 210 13.43 -4.73 -7.97
N VAL A 211 13.48 -4.94 -9.30
CA VAL A 211 13.15 -6.24 -9.90
C VAL A 211 14.10 -7.34 -9.41
N GLU A 212 15.37 -7.01 -9.20
CA GLU A 212 16.36 -7.94 -8.69
C GLU A 212 16.08 -8.37 -7.25
N ASP A 213 15.70 -7.42 -6.38
CA ASP A 213 15.32 -7.74 -5.01
C ASP A 213 14.04 -8.59 -4.99
N PHE A 214 13.06 -8.25 -5.81
CA PHE A 214 11.84 -9.04 -5.95
C PHE A 214 12.13 -10.48 -6.38
N LYS A 215 13.00 -10.69 -7.38
CA LYS A 215 13.41 -12.03 -7.84
C LYS A 215 14.12 -12.83 -6.74
N ARG A 216 14.87 -12.15 -5.87
CA ARG A 216 15.59 -12.75 -4.75
C ARG A 216 14.74 -12.91 -3.49
N GLY A 217 13.47 -12.51 -3.53
CA GLY A 217 12.58 -12.52 -2.35
C GLY A 217 12.98 -11.51 -1.27
N ARG A 218 13.75 -10.47 -1.63
CA ARG A 218 14.22 -9.43 -0.72
C ARG A 218 13.29 -8.24 -0.71
N ASP A 219 13.08 -7.65 0.46
CA ASP A 219 12.35 -6.41 0.65
C ASP A 219 13.30 -5.31 1.11
N SER A 220 13.79 -4.52 0.14
CA SER A 220 14.77 -3.46 0.38
C SER A 220 14.30 -2.43 1.41
N VAL A 221 12.97 -2.20 1.47
CA VAL A 221 12.37 -1.26 2.43
C VAL A 221 12.46 -1.82 3.85
N LEU A 222 12.15 -3.10 4.04
CA LEU A 222 12.29 -3.76 5.35
C LEU A 222 13.75 -3.88 5.76
N GLU A 223 14.65 -4.23 4.83
CA GLU A 223 16.09 -4.30 5.10
C GLU A 223 16.66 -2.94 5.54
N TYR A 224 16.17 -1.84 4.97
CA TYR A 224 16.54 -0.50 5.43
C TYR A 224 16.12 -0.29 6.90
N ILE A 225 14.85 -0.63 7.23
CA ILE A 225 14.32 -0.43 8.59
C ILE A 225 15.03 -1.32 9.62
N TYR A 226 15.44 -2.52 9.25
CA TYR A 226 16.20 -3.42 10.15
C TYR A 226 17.53 -2.82 10.60
N ARG A 227 18.12 -1.95 9.78
CA ARG A 227 19.41 -1.29 10.08
C ARG A 227 19.27 0.01 10.87
N GLN A 228 18.06 0.53 11.12
CA GLN A 228 17.78 1.74 11.89
C GLN A 228 17.67 1.41 13.38
#